data_f6dfcd033bb17de2a05a19bfac35f1ff
#
_entry.id   f6dfcd033bb17de2a05a19bfac35f1ff
#
_cell.length_a   1.000
_cell.length_b   1.000
_cell.length_c   1.000
_cell.angle_alpha   90.00
_cell.angle_beta   90.00
_cell.angle_gamma   90.00
#
_symmetry.space_group_name_H-M   'P 1'
#
loop_
_entity.id
_entity.type
_entity.pdbx_description
1 polymer ?
#
loop_
_entity_poly.entity_id
_entity_poly.type
_entity_poly.pdbx_seq_one_letter_code
_entity_poly.pdbx_strand_id
1 'polypeptide(L)'
;DVERSRGLGDVYKRQPMELSTELNDILLKYFINSFQYDELYKCHHDSDIALNEVYHYCSKIFSDPNLIQEESINLATHLYNQSTHPKIKAGEFYVVYFSNCEVDGKCINAIGLFKSENKDTFLKIHSKGENFEIESESGININKLDKGCLIFNTERENGYLVAIVDNTNKGSEAKYWTDDFLHVRPRKDSFNQTQNMLSLCKSFVSQLPSDNGKVEKATYMNRSVEALKEESVNINSFAEQVFETPELVSEFKQYKETYQKERDIEIDDTFETASTAIKRRATGTMTTIKLDKNFDINIHGGEQYIVRGYDEDRGMYYYQLFFKEEK
;
A
#
# COMPACT_ATOMS: atom_id res chain seq x y z
N ASP A 1 -13.04 -0.25 36.53
CA ASP A 1 -12.70 -1.47 35.73
C ASP A 1 -13.86 -1.75 34.77
N VAL A 2 -13.84 -1.12 33.63
CA VAL A 2 -14.73 -1.51 32.53
C VAL A 2 -14.00 -2.58 31.76
N GLU A 3 -14.25 -3.83 32.10
CA GLU A 3 -13.98 -4.97 31.27
C GLU A 3 -14.75 -4.76 29.95
N ARG A 4 -14.02 -4.32 28.92
CA ARG A 4 -14.55 -4.24 27.55
C ARG A 4 -14.75 -5.67 27.09
N SER A 5 -15.96 -6.19 27.33
CA SER A 5 -16.39 -7.43 26.74
C SER A 5 -16.27 -7.32 25.22
N ARG A 6 -15.37 -8.10 24.63
CA ARG A 6 -15.30 -8.36 23.19
C ARG A 6 -16.53 -9.17 22.76
N GLY A 7 -17.72 -8.64 23.00
CA GLY A 7 -18.96 -9.33 22.69
C GLY A 7 -19.65 -8.68 21.50
N LEU A 8 -20.14 -9.50 20.60
CA LEU A 8 -21.08 -9.14 19.53
C LEU A 8 -22.26 -8.27 20.01
N GLY A 9 -22.54 -8.21 21.31
CA GLY A 9 -23.64 -7.45 21.89
C GLY A 9 -23.61 -5.95 21.63
N ASP A 10 -22.46 -5.34 21.37
CA ASP A 10 -22.35 -3.91 21.07
C ASP A 10 -22.58 -3.58 19.57
N VAL A 11 -22.48 -4.57 18.68
CA VAL A 11 -22.69 -4.41 17.24
C VAL A 11 -24.17 -4.18 16.91
N TYR A 12 -25.08 -4.76 17.68
CA TYR A 12 -26.52 -4.82 17.38
C TYR A 12 -27.37 -3.61 17.77
N LYS A 13 -26.80 -2.59 18.42
CA LYS A 13 -27.63 -1.55 19.08
C LYS A 13 -27.62 -0.20 18.42
N ARG A 14 -26.96 0.03 17.28
CA ARG A 14 -26.79 1.38 16.74
C ARG A 14 -27.59 1.60 15.46
N GLN A 15 -28.51 2.53 15.53
CA GLN A 15 -29.22 3.05 14.35
C GLN A 15 -28.29 3.98 13.55
N PRO A 16 -28.62 4.25 12.26
CA PRO A 16 -27.93 5.28 11.50
C PRO A 16 -27.85 6.58 12.29
N MET A 17 -26.68 7.22 12.31
CA MET A 17 -26.51 8.49 13.02
C MET A 17 -27.02 9.63 12.14
N GLU A 18 -27.83 10.53 12.74
CA GLU A 18 -28.09 11.83 12.14
C GLU A 18 -26.86 12.73 12.38
N LEU A 19 -26.27 13.23 11.32
CA LEU A 19 -25.08 14.06 11.36
C LEU A 19 -25.45 15.53 11.16
N SER A 20 -24.88 16.42 11.98
CA SER A 20 -24.88 17.84 11.66
C SER A 20 -23.99 18.10 10.45
N THR A 21 -24.21 19.20 9.72
CA THR A 21 -23.40 19.58 8.55
C THR A 21 -21.92 19.66 8.91
N GLU A 22 -21.57 20.29 10.05
CA GLU A 22 -20.20 20.42 10.54
C GLU A 22 -19.54 19.06 10.80
N LEU A 23 -20.26 18.14 11.45
CA LEU A 23 -19.75 16.80 11.74
C LEU A 23 -19.58 15.98 10.47
N ASN A 24 -20.49 16.15 9.50
CA ASN A 24 -20.37 15.49 8.19
C ASN A 24 -19.10 15.93 7.45
N ASP A 25 -18.75 17.21 7.45
CA ASP A 25 -17.54 17.73 6.82
C ASP A 25 -16.27 17.20 7.49
N ILE A 26 -16.27 17.13 8.83
CA ILE A 26 -15.16 16.56 9.60
C ILE A 26 -14.96 15.08 9.28
N LEU A 27 -16.05 14.30 9.26
CA LEU A 27 -16.00 12.86 8.94
C LEU A 27 -15.60 12.59 7.51
N LEU A 28 -16.12 13.37 6.55
CA LEU A 28 -15.74 13.27 5.15
C LEU A 28 -14.23 13.49 4.99
N LYS A 29 -13.70 14.54 5.61
CA LYS A 29 -12.26 14.81 5.60
C LYS A 29 -11.46 13.68 6.24
N TYR A 30 -11.89 13.17 7.39
CA TYR A 30 -11.25 12.07 8.12
C TYR A 30 -11.17 10.81 7.27
N PHE A 31 -12.27 10.44 6.61
CA PHE A 31 -12.35 9.20 5.85
C PHE A 31 -11.61 9.26 4.52
N ILE A 32 -11.59 10.42 3.84
CA ILE A 32 -11.11 10.49 2.45
C ILE A 32 -9.65 10.95 2.32
N ASN A 33 -9.16 11.84 3.19
CA ASN A 33 -7.85 12.49 3.00
C ASN A 33 -6.65 11.54 3.01
N SER A 34 -6.78 10.35 3.59
CA SER A 34 -5.68 9.37 3.68
C SER A 34 -5.52 8.51 2.43
N PHE A 35 -6.49 8.54 1.51
CA PHE A 35 -6.44 7.69 0.32
C PHE A 35 -5.49 8.22 -0.74
N GLN A 36 -4.76 7.28 -1.33
CA GLN A 36 -3.97 7.46 -2.53
C GLN A 36 -4.55 6.53 -3.60
N TYR A 37 -4.94 7.08 -4.73
CA TYR A 37 -5.67 6.33 -5.78
C TYR A 37 -4.75 5.75 -6.84
N ASP A 38 -3.44 5.73 -6.60
CA ASP A 38 -2.47 5.16 -7.54
C ASP A 38 -2.49 3.63 -7.54
N GLU A 39 -2.70 3.01 -6.38
CA GLU A 39 -2.75 1.56 -6.22
C GLU A 39 -4.18 1.11 -5.93
N LEU A 40 -4.75 0.40 -6.89
CA LEU A 40 -6.13 -0.05 -6.85
C LEU A 40 -6.22 -1.57 -6.76
N TYR A 41 -7.30 -2.02 -6.15
CA TYR A 41 -7.58 -3.43 -5.85
C TYR A 41 -8.95 -3.81 -6.44
N LYS A 42 -9.25 -5.10 -6.37
CA LYS A 42 -10.57 -5.66 -6.62
C LYS A 42 -10.88 -6.73 -5.58
N CYS A 43 -12.14 -6.90 -5.22
CA CYS A 43 -12.57 -8.06 -4.43
C CYS A 43 -12.25 -9.34 -5.21
N HIS A 44 -11.87 -10.37 -4.50
CA HIS A 44 -11.48 -11.64 -5.08
C HIS A 44 -11.99 -12.80 -4.22
N HIS A 45 -12.21 -13.94 -4.85
CA HIS A 45 -12.40 -15.23 -4.20
C HIS A 45 -11.92 -16.33 -5.14
N ASP A 46 -11.28 -17.39 -4.61
CA ASP A 46 -10.62 -18.41 -5.42
C ASP A 46 -11.60 -19.22 -6.29
N SER A 47 -12.85 -19.34 -5.88
CA SER A 47 -13.88 -20.12 -6.60
C SER A 47 -14.90 -19.23 -7.30
N ASP A 48 -15.56 -18.34 -6.57
CA ASP A 48 -16.62 -17.47 -7.09
C ASP A 48 -16.62 -16.18 -6.29
N ILE A 49 -16.62 -15.03 -6.99
CA ILE A 49 -16.63 -13.71 -6.38
C ILE A 49 -17.82 -13.48 -5.43
N ALA A 50 -18.95 -14.13 -5.69
CA ALA A 50 -20.13 -14.05 -4.83
C ALA A 50 -19.91 -14.63 -3.42
N LEU A 51 -18.85 -15.43 -3.22
CA LEU A 51 -18.44 -15.99 -1.93
C LEU A 51 -17.54 -15.03 -1.13
N ASN A 52 -17.10 -13.93 -1.71
CA ASN A 52 -16.46 -12.87 -0.95
C ASN A 52 -17.53 -12.11 -0.16
N GLU A 53 -17.46 -12.16 1.16
CA GLU A 53 -18.50 -11.61 2.04
C GLU A 53 -18.64 -10.09 1.88
N VAL A 54 -17.52 -9.38 1.79
CA VAL A 54 -17.54 -7.91 1.62
C VAL A 54 -18.17 -7.53 0.28
N TYR A 55 -17.80 -8.21 -0.81
CA TYR A 55 -18.42 -8.04 -2.12
C TYR A 55 -19.92 -8.30 -2.05
N HIS A 56 -20.32 -9.41 -1.41
CA HIS A 56 -21.72 -9.81 -1.30
C HIS A 56 -22.57 -8.74 -0.57
N TYR A 57 -22.13 -8.30 0.61
CA TYR A 57 -22.86 -7.32 1.42
C TYR A 57 -22.87 -5.94 0.75
N CYS A 58 -21.76 -5.51 0.18
CA CYS A 58 -21.71 -4.25 -0.57
C CYS A 58 -22.57 -4.27 -1.83
N SER A 59 -22.65 -5.40 -2.53
CA SER A 59 -23.54 -5.56 -3.69
C SER A 59 -25.01 -5.39 -3.35
N LYS A 60 -25.45 -5.85 -2.17
CA LYS A 60 -26.82 -5.63 -1.68
C LYS A 60 -27.06 -4.15 -1.38
N ILE A 61 -26.13 -3.48 -0.69
CA ILE A 61 -26.25 -2.04 -0.39
C ILE A 61 -26.29 -1.21 -1.69
N PHE A 62 -25.46 -1.54 -2.68
CA PHE A 62 -25.52 -0.85 -3.98
C PHE A 62 -26.83 -1.07 -4.72
N SER A 63 -27.46 -2.23 -4.56
CA SER A 63 -28.75 -2.55 -5.17
C SER A 63 -29.91 -1.86 -4.46
N ASP A 64 -29.85 -1.76 -3.12
CA ASP A 64 -30.81 -1.04 -2.28
C ASP A 64 -30.07 -0.40 -1.08
N PRO A 65 -29.81 0.92 -1.12
CA PRO A 65 -29.14 1.64 -0.03
C PRO A 65 -29.86 1.57 1.33
N ASN A 66 -31.15 1.25 1.39
CA ASN A 66 -31.87 1.08 2.65
C ASN A 66 -31.40 -0.13 3.44
N LEU A 67 -30.73 -1.10 2.78
CA LEU A 67 -30.13 -2.27 3.44
C LEU A 67 -28.83 -1.95 4.19
N ILE A 68 -28.33 -0.71 4.15
CA ILE A 68 -27.05 -0.36 4.80
C ILE A 68 -27.02 -0.72 6.28
N GLN A 69 -28.12 -0.57 7.00
CA GLN A 69 -28.20 -0.90 8.44
C GLN A 69 -28.00 -2.41 8.66
N GLU A 70 -28.69 -3.23 7.91
CA GLU A 70 -28.62 -4.69 8.03
C GLU A 70 -27.23 -5.21 7.61
N GLU A 71 -26.79 -4.78 6.44
CA GLU A 71 -25.53 -5.28 5.87
C GLU A 71 -24.30 -4.71 6.61
N SER A 72 -24.39 -3.55 7.27
CA SER A 72 -23.32 -3.07 8.13
C SER A 72 -23.11 -3.93 9.38
N ILE A 73 -24.18 -4.54 9.91
CA ILE A 73 -24.08 -5.53 11.00
C ILE A 73 -23.37 -6.80 10.50
N ASN A 74 -23.71 -7.27 9.30
CA ASN A 74 -23.06 -8.42 8.69
C ASN A 74 -21.58 -8.16 8.45
N LEU A 75 -21.22 -6.99 7.90
CA LEU A 75 -19.83 -6.56 7.69
C LEU A 75 -19.05 -6.47 9.01
N ALA A 76 -19.66 -5.91 10.06
CA ALA A 76 -19.02 -5.81 11.37
C ALA A 76 -18.81 -7.18 12.01
N THR A 77 -19.77 -8.08 11.84
CA THR A 77 -19.68 -9.49 12.32
C THR A 77 -18.57 -10.23 11.58
N HIS A 78 -18.49 -10.08 10.26
CA HIS A 78 -17.43 -10.66 9.46
C HIS A 78 -16.05 -10.11 9.90
N LEU A 79 -15.88 -8.78 10.05
CA LEU A 79 -14.66 -8.19 10.56
C LEU A 79 -14.27 -8.74 11.94
N TYR A 80 -15.24 -8.88 12.84
CA TYR A 80 -14.99 -9.44 14.17
C TYR A 80 -14.45 -10.88 14.08
N ASN A 81 -15.05 -11.71 13.25
CA ASN A 81 -14.65 -13.11 13.04
C ASN A 81 -13.23 -13.22 12.45
N GLN A 82 -12.83 -12.27 11.60
CA GLN A 82 -11.49 -12.22 11.03
C GLN A 82 -10.46 -11.57 11.95
N SER A 83 -10.89 -10.90 13.03
CA SER A 83 -10.01 -10.18 13.96
C SER A 83 -9.54 -11.08 15.14
N THR A 84 -9.15 -12.32 14.86
CA THR A 84 -8.82 -13.31 15.91
C THR A 84 -7.39 -13.19 16.47
N HIS A 85 -6.47 -12.59 15.72
CA HIS A 85 -5.07 -12.50 16.13
C HIS A 85 -4.90 -11.53 17.34
N PRO A 86 -4.14 -11.91 18.39
CA PRO A 86 -4.03 -11.13 19.64
C PRO A 86 -3.51 -9.68 19.48
N LYS A 87 -2.77 -9.41 18.42
CA LYS A 87 -2.22 -8.08 18.14
C LYS A 87 -3.18 -7.17 17.38
N ILE A 88 -4.30 -7.69 16.89
CA ILE A 88 -5.33 -6.87 16.24
C ILE A 88 -6.05 -6.10 17.33
N LYS A 89 -5.97 -4.77 17.25
CA LYS A 89 -6.61 -3.89 18.24
C LYS A 89 -8.11 -3.85 18.00
N ALA A 90 -8.86 -3.76 19.10
CA ALA A 90 -10.25 -3.34 19.05
C ALA A 90 -10.35 -1.87 18.59
N GLY A 91 -11.49 -1.46 18.07
CA GLY A 91 -11.70 -0.10 17.60
C GLY A 91 -13.12 0.14 17.13
N GLU A 92 -13.39 1.35 16.68
CA GLU A 92 -14.65 1.74 16.09
C GLU A 92 -14.65 1.37 14.60
N PHE A 93 -15.71 0.74 14.13
CA PHE A 93 -15.92 0.39 12.73
C PHE A 93 -17.06 1.21 12.13
N TYR A 94 -16.83 1.78 10.96
CA TYR A 94 -17.76 2.64 10.25
C TYR A 94 -18.06 2.06 8.88
N VAL A 95 -19.35 2.02 8.52
CA VAL A 95 -19.84 1.74 7.17
C VAL A 95 -20.55 2.99 6.67
N VAL A 96 -20.07 3.55 5.57
CA VAL A 96 -20.53 4.83 5.04
C VAL A 96 -20.91 4.68 3.57
N TYR A 97 -22.08 5.18 3.20
CA TYR A 97 -22.50 5.28 1.81
C TYR A 97 -22.22 6.67 1.27
N PHE A 98 -21.40 6.76 0.25
CA PHE A 98 -21.10 7.99 -0.47
C PHE A 98 -21.88 8.04 -1.78
N SER A 99 -22.67 9.08 -1.95
CA SER A 99 -23.38 9.32 -3.21
C SER A 99 -22.62 10.32 -4.06
N ASN A 100 -22.71 10.13 -5.39
CA ASN A 100 -22.17 11.06 -6.38
C ASN A 100 -20.67 11.35 -6.24
N CYS A 101 -19.87 10.32 -6.00
CA CYS A 101 -18.40 10.44 -6.04
C CYS A 101 -17.93 10.65 -7.48
N GLU A 102 -17.02 11.58 -7.70
CA GLU A 102 -16.39 11.75 -9.00
C GLU A 102 -15.13 10.89 -9.09
N VAL A 103 -15.13 9.93 -10.01
CA VAL A 103 -13.98 9.05 -10.29
C VAL A 103 -13.79 9.01 -11.80
N ASP A 104 -12.61 9.44 -12.27
CA ASP A 104 -12.27 9.51 -13.70
C ASP A 104 -13.34 10.25 -14.55
N GLY A 105 -13.87 11.35 -14.00
CA GLY A 105 -14.91 12.17 -14.64
C GLY A 105 -16.29 11.52 -14.70
N LYS A 106 -16.50 10.40 -14.01
CA LYS A 106 -17.81 9.73 -13.87
C LYS A 106 -18.33 9.89 -12.46
N CYS A 107 -19.66 10.12 -12.39
CA CYS A 107 -20.35 10.20 -11.09
C CYS A 107 -20.82 8.81 -10.69
N ILE A 108 -20.25 8.24 -9.64
CA ILE A 108 -20.56 6.90 -9.14
C ILE A 108 -20.78 6.93 -7.63
N ASN A 109 -21.47 5.91 -7.09
CA ASN A 109 -21.59 5.75 -5.65
C ASN A 109 -20.45 4.91 -5.10
N ALA A 110 -20.14 5.07 -3.82
CA ALA A 110 -19.14 4.25 -3.15
C ALA A 110 -19.59 3.84 -1.73
N ILE A 111 -19.05 2.74 -1.25
CA ILE A 111 -19.17 2.30 0.14
C ILE A 111 -17.81 2.39 0.78
N GLY A 112 -17.74 3.09 1.91
CA GLY A 112 -16.54 3.18 2.74
C GLY A 112 -16.64 2.27 3.95
N LEU A 113 -15.59 1.50 4.20
CA LEU A 113 -15.39 0.68 5.38
C LEU A 113 -14.17 1.23 6.11
N PHE A 114 -14.33 1.72 7.33
CA PHE A 114 -13.24 2.37 8.07
C PHE A 114 -13.13 1.79 9.47
N LYS A 115 -11.89 1.67 9.96
CA LYS A 115 -11.64 1.22 11.33
C LYS A 115 -10.66 2.17 12.01
N SER A 116 -11.05 2.67 13.18
CA SER A 116 -10.20 3.46 14.06
C SER A 116 -9.74 2.59 15.23
N GLU A 117 -8.45 2.36 15.35
CA GLU A 117 -7.82 1.48 16.34
C GLU A 117 -7.06 2.25 17.41
N ASN A 118 -6.61 3.45 17.08
CA ASN A 118 -5.80 4.27 17.96
C ASN A 118 -6.57 5.51 18.42
N LYS A 119 -6.34 5.89 19.68
CA LYS A 119 -6.86 7.13 20.25
C LYS A 119 -5.70 7.96 20.74
N ASP A 120 -5.75 9.25 20.44
CA ASP A 120 -4.81 10.23 20.98
C ASP A 120 -5.40 10.85 22.25
N THR A 121 -4.53 11.24 23.17
CA THR A 121 -4.93 12.00 24.36
C THR A 121 -4.75 13.48 24.10
N PHE A 122 -5.76 14.28 24.38
CA PHE A 122 -5.71 15.73 24.27
C PHE A 122 -6.13 16.40 25.57
N LEU A 123 -5.63 17.61 25.79
CA LEU A 123 -5.95 18.43 26.95
C LEU A 123 -7.09 19.36 26.64
N LYS A 124 -8.04 19.46 27.57
CA LYS A 124 -9.15 20.38 27.52
C LYS A 124 -9.04 21.35 28.66
N ILE A 125 -9.10 22.63 28.38
CA ILE A 125 -8.95 23.69 29.36
C ILE A 125 -10.30 24.38 29.53
N HIS A 126 -10.79 24.41 30.74
CA HIS A 126 -12.05 25.07 31.10
C HIS A 126 -11.81 26.19 32.09
N SER A 127 -12.60 27.28 31.98
CA SER A 127 -12.67 28.30 32.99
C SER A 127 -13.57 27.80 34.12
N LYS A 128 -13.06 27.85 35.36
CA LYS A 128 -13.79 27.50 36.57
C LYS A 128 -13.71 28.66 37.58
N GLY A 129 -14.67 29.56 37.49
CA GLY A 129 -14.64 30.81 38.27
C GLY A 129 -13.47 31.70 37.82
N GLU A 130 -12.60 32.08 38.78
CA GLU A 130 -11.37 32.85 38.51
C GLU A 130 -10.16 31.98 38.11
N ASN A 131 -10.29 30.65 38.12
CA ASN A 131 -9.21 29.69 37.81
C ASN A 131 -9.47 28.94 36.52
N PHE A 132 -8.45 28.19 36.07
CA PHE A 132 -8.55 27.24 34.97
C PHE A 132 -8.43 25.81 35.51
N GLU A 133 -9.22 24.92 34.94
CA GLU A 133 -9.13 23.48 35.15
C GLU A 133 -8.64 22.81 33.89
N ILE A 134 -7.71 21.87 34.03
CA ILE A 134 -7.15 21.10 32.91
C ILE A 134 -7.58 19.65 33.07
N GLU A 135 -8.25 19.13 32.04
CA GLU A 135 -8.68 17.73 31.93
C GLU A 135 -8.01 17.08 30.73
N SER A 136 -7.82 15.77 30.81
CA SER A 136 -7.38 14.96 29.66
C SER A 136 -8.54 14.15 29.10
N GLU A 137 -8.72 14.20 27.80
CA GLU A 137 -9.70 13.38 27.09
C GLU A 137 -8.98 12.50 26.05
N SER A 138 -9.59 11.35 25.74
CA SER A 138 -9.10 10.44 24.71
C SER A 138 -10.07 10.43 23.55
N GLY A 139 -9.58 10.65 22.35
CA GLY A 139 -10.40 10.74 21.15
C GLY A 139 -9.66 10.29 19.88
N ILE A 140 -10.43 10.17 18.82
CA ILE A 140 -9.91 9.80 17.48
C ILE A 140 -9.24 11.03 16.87
N ASN A 141 -8.02 10.84 16.35
CA ASN A 141 -7.33 11.87 15.59
C ASN A 141 -7.87 11.92 14.17
N ILE A 142 -8.63 12.97 13.85
CA ILE A 142 -9.26 13.15 12.55
C ILE A 142 -8.29 13.35 11.37
N ASN A 143 -7.01 13.58 11.65
CA ASN A 143 -5.98 13.69 10.60
C ASN A 143 -5.27 12.36 10.32
N LYS A 144 -5.65 11.28 11.01
CA LYS A 144 -4.97 9.99 10.95
C LYS A 144 -5.97 8.84 10.92
N LEU A 145 -6.33 8.42 9.72
CA LEU A 145 -7.13 7.21 9.52
C LEU A 145 -6.24 5.98 9.73
N ASP A 146 -6.65 5.04 10.58
CA ASP A 146 -5.89 3.81 10.80
C ASP A 146 -6.06 2.83 9.65
N LYS A 147 -7.30 2.46 9.31
CA LYS A 147 -7.64 1.56 8.21
C LYS A 147 -8.85 2.07 7.45
N GLY A 148 -8.81 1.93 6.15
CA GLY A 148 -9.91 2.31 5.28
C GLY A 148 -9.98 1.48 4.01
N CYS A 149 -11.19 1.35 3.50
CA CYS A 149 -11.48 0.75 2.21
C CYS A 149 -12.61 1.55 1.56
N LEU A 150 -12.42 1.95 0.32
CA LEU A 150 -13.46 2.54 -0.53
C LEU A 150 -13.76 1.56 -1.66
N ILE A 151 -15.01 1.14 -1.76
CA ILE A 151 -15.51 0.24 -2.80
C ILE A 151 -16.39 1.08 -3.70
N PHE A 152 -16.00 1.26 -4.95
CA PHE A 152 -16.69 2.06 -5.94
C PHE A 152 -17.67 1.20 -6.73
N ASN A 153 -18.89 1.67 -6.95
CA ASN A 153 -19.91 0.96 -7.69
C ASN A 153 -19.63 1.00 -9.22
N THR A 154 -18.52 0.43 -9.58
CA THR A 154 -18.07 0.26 -10.98
C THR A 154 -17.33 -1.07 -11.11
N GLU A 155 -17.28 -1.65 -12.30
CA GLU A 155 -16.62 -2.94 -12.57
C GLU A 155 -17.15 -4.09 -11.70
N ARG A 156 -18.43 -4.12 -11.41
CA ARG A 156 -19.07 -5.10 -10.53
C ARG A 156 -18.66 -6.54 -10.84
N GLU A 157 -18.77 -6.95 -12.10
CA GLU A 157 -18.47 -8.32 -12.54
C GLU A 157 -17.00 -8.72 -12.34
N ASN A 158 -16.10 -7.73 -12.17
CA ASN A 158 -14.69 -7.92 -11.93
C ASN A 158 -14.29 -7.72 -10.45
N GLY A 159 -15.25 -7.60 -9.53
CA GLY A 159 -15.01 -7.47 -8.10
C GLY A 159 -14.96 -6.02 -7.59
N TYR A 160 -15.58 -5.09 -8.28
CA TYR A 160 -15.56 -3.66 -8.00
C TYR A 160 -14.17 -3.04 -8.08
N LEU A 161 -14.11 -1.73 -8.21
CA LEU A 161 -12.88 -0.95 -8.04
C LEU A 161 -12.74 -0.63 -6.55
N VAL A 162 -11.57 -0.92 -5.97
CA VAL A 162 -11.33 -0.79 -4.52
C VAL A 162 -10.06 0.00 -4.26
N ALA A 163 -10.15 1.01 -3.39
CA ALA A 163 -8.99 1.71 -2.84
C ALA A 163 -8.82 1.38 -1.35
N ILE A 164 -7.59 1.24 -0.88
CA ILE A 164 -7.27 0.77 0.48
C ILE A 164 -6.26 1.67 1.15
N VAL A 165 -6.45 1.89 2.46
CA VAL A 165 -5.49 2.52 3.37
C VAL A 165 -5.28 1.61 4.57
N ASP A 166 -4.02 1.33 4.90
CA ASP A 166 -3.61 0.73 6.18
C ASP A 166 -2.36 1.45 6.70
N ASN A 167 -2.54 2.28 7.71
CA ASN A 167 -1.49 3.08 8.33
C ASN A 167 -0.97 2.49 9.64
N THR A 168 -1.53 1.39 10.11
CA THR A 168 -1.25 0.86 11.46
C THR A 168 -0.32 -0.34 11.48
N ASN A 169 -0.40 -1.23 10.51
CA ASN A 169 0.32 -2.49 10.53
C ASN A 169 1.39 -2.56 9.44
N LYS A 170 2.58 -3.01 9.87
CA LYS A 170 3.71 -3.29 8.97
C LYS A 170 4.12 -4.74 9.19
N GLY A 171 3.65 -5.65 8.36
CA GLY A 171 4.02 -7.06 8.45
C GLY A 171 2.84 -8.03 8.33
N SER A 172 2.94 -9.20 8.96
CA SER A 172 1.91 -10.25 8.89
C SER A 172 0.54 -9.82 9.42
N GLU A 173 0.52 -8.87 10.36
CA GLU A 173 -0.71 -8.34 10.94
C GLU A 173 -1.47 -7.39 9.99
N ALA A 174 -0.79 -6.85 8.97
CA ALA A 174 -1.46 -6.04 7.93
C ALA A 174 -2.40 -6.90 7.08
N LYS A 175 -2.10 -8.19 6.96
CA LYS A 175 -2.84 -9.10 6.09
C LYS A 175 -4.29 -9.32 6.49
N TYR A 176 -4.63 -9.25 7.80
CA TYR A 176 -6.00 -9.50 8.21
C TYR A 176 -6.99 -8.51 7.58
N TRP A 177 -6.59 -7.25 7.35
CA TRP A 177 -7.46 -6.26 6.74
C TRP A 177 -7.67 -6.51 5.24
N THR A 178 -6.58 -6.76 4.51
CA THR A 178 -6.61 -6.95 3.06
C THR A 178 -6.96 -8.37 2.65
N ASP A 179 -6.37 -9.37 3.33
CA ASP A 179 -6.48 -10.76 2.90
C ASP A 179 -7.63 -11.50 3.58
N ASP A 180 -7.80 -11.32 4.92
CA ASP A 180 -8.80 -12.09 5.65
C ASP A 180 -10.18 -11.40 5.65
N PHE A 181 -10.23 -10.07 5.89
CA PHE A 181 -11.50 -9.33 5.96
C PHE A 181 -12.00 -8.90 4.58
N LEU A 182 -11.20 -8.14 3.82
CA LEU A 182 -11.63 -7.61 2.53
C LEU A 182 -11.55 -8.64 1.41
N HIS A 183 -10.65 -9.60 1.49
CA HIS A 183 -10.37 -10.58 0.45
C HIS A 183 -10.17 -9.91 -0.91
N VAL A 184 -9.16 -9.05 -1.00
CA VAL A 184 -8.85 -8.28 -2.19
C VAL A 184 -7.53 -8.68 -2.81
N ARG A 185 -7.41 -8.45 -4.11
CA ARG A 185 -6.16 -8.58 -4.87
C ARG A 185 -5.85 -7.28 -5.60
N PRO A 186 -4.55 -6.95 -5.76
CA PRO A 186 -4.18 -5.81 -6.59
C PRO A 186 -4.79 -5.91 -7.98
N ARG A 187 -5.26 -4.78 -8.51
CA ARG A 187 -5.75 -4.72 -9.88
C ARG A 187 -4.58 -4.89 -10.84
N LYS A 188 -4.78 -5.70 -11.90
CA LYS A 188 -3.79 -5.86 -12.96
C LYS A 188 -3.85 -4.65 -13.90
N ASP A 189 -3.17 -3.57 -13.53
CA ASP A 189 -3.06 -2.33 -14.29
C ASP A 189 -1.60 -1.89 -14.45
N SER A 190 -1.37 -0.80 -15.17
CA SER A 190 -0.03 -0.27 -15.41
C SER A 190 0.75 0.01 -14.12
N PHE A 191 0.07 0.47 -13.07
CA PHE A 191 0.69 0.73 -11.78
C PHE A 191 1.20 -0.57 -11.13
N ASN A 192 0.36 -1.58 -11.06
CA ASN A 192 0.70 -2.89 -10.50
C ASN A 192 1.78 -3.60 -11.33
N GLN A 193 1.66 -3.59 -12.67
CA GLN A 193 2.67 -4.15 -13.57
C GLN A 193 4.03 -3.50 -13.35
N THR A 194 4.08 -2.17 -13.27
CA THR A 194 5.33 -1.41 -13.00
C THR A 194 5.91 -1.75 -11.62
N GLN A 195 5.09 -1.84 -10.58
CA GLN A 195 5.55 -2.22 -9.24
C GLN A 195 6.09 -3.65 -9.19
N ASN A 196 5.40 -4.60 -9.82
CA ASN A 196 5.82 -5.98 -9.88
C ASN A 196 7.15 -6.12 -10.62
N MET A 197 7.31 -5.38 -11.73
CA MET A 197 8.55 -5.35 -12.49
C MET A 197 9.73 -4.79 -11.69
N LEU A 198 9.55 -3.66 -10.98
CA LEU A 198 10.56 -3.11 -10.08
C LEU A 198 10.93 -4.08 -8.95
N SER A 199 9.94 -4.79 -8.41
CA SER A 199 10.15 -5.78 -7.36
C SER A 199 10.88 -7.02 -7.86
N LEU A 200 10.57 -7.48 -9.07
CA LEU A 200 11.27 -8.55 -9.77
C LEU A 200 12.74 -8.17 -9.99
N CYS A 201 13.01 -6.98 -10.56
CA CYS A 201 14.37 -6.49 -10.80
C CYS A 201 15.17 -6.43 -9.49
N LYS A 202 14.59 -5.86 -8.44
CA LYS A 202 15.24 -5.77 -7.12
C LYS A 202 15.57 -7.15 -6.55
N SER A 203 14.65 -8.09 -6.65
CA SER A 203 14.84 -9.46 -6.18
C SER A 203 15.93 -10.19 -6.96
N PHE A 204 15.90 -10.12 -8.28
CA PHE A 204 16.92 -10.70 -9.16
C PHE A 204 18.31 -10.11 -8.89
N VAL A 205 18.44 -8.78 -8.96
CA VAL A 205 19.72 -8.08 -8.74
C VAL A 205 20.28 -8.36 -7.36
N SER A 206 19.44 -8.55 -6.33
CA SER A 206 19.92 -8.89 -4.98
C SER A 206 20.67 -10.21 -4.90
N GLN A 207 20.30 -11.18 -5.75
CA GLN A 207 20.86 -12.55 -5.77
C GLN A 207 22.11 -12.68 -6.65
N LEU A 208 22.34 -11.71 -7.56
CA LEU A 208 23.52 -11.77 -8.43
C LEU A 208 24.81 -11.78 -7.58
N PRO A 209 25.78 -12.65 -7.93
CA PRO A 209 27.14 -12.52 -7.43
C PRO A 209 27.68 -11.15 -7.85
N SER A 210 28.46 -10.50 -7.02
CA SER A 210 28.96 -9.16 -7.32
C SER A 210 30.44 -9.08 -6.96
N ASP A 211 31.30 -9.16 -7.97
CA ASP A 211 32.73 -9.00 -7.83
C ASP A 211 33.10 -7.52 -7.57
N ASN A 212 32.35 -6.59 -8.15
CA ASN A 212 32.49 -5.14 -7.94
C ASN A 212 31.66 -4.59 -6.76
N GLY A 213 31.14 -5.47 -5.91
CA GLY A 213 30.36 -5.08 -4.75
C GLY A 213 28.98 -4.50 -5.11
N LYS A 214 28.55 -3.49 -4.35
CA LYS A 214 27.20 -2.91 -4.47
C LYS A 214 27.07 -1.97 -5.67
N VAL A 215 28.15 -1.54 -6.31
CA VAL A 215 28.12 -0.61 -7.45
C VAL A 215 27.40 -1.22 -8.64
N GLU A 216 27.76 -2.43 -9.03
CA GLU A 216 27.16 -3.16 -10.14
C GLU A 216 25.64 -3.37 -9.92
N LYS A 217 25.27 -3.79 -8.70
CA LYS A 217 23.85 -3.94 -8.34
C LYS A 217 23.08 -2.61 -8.40
N ALA A 218 23.69 -1.52 -7.95
CA ALA A 218 23.10 -0.20 -8.05
C ALA A 218 22.94 0.24 -9.51
N THR A 219 23.87 -0.10 -10.38
CA THR A 219 23.81 0.19 -11.81
C THR A 219 22.65 -0.53 -12.48
N TYR A 220 22.50 -1.85 -12.27
CA TYR A 220 21.36 -2.59 -12.82
C TYR A 220 20.02 -2.02 -12.32
N MET A 221 19.93 -1.62 -11.05
CA MET A 221 18.71 -0.99 -10.53
C MET A 221 18.43 0.38 -11.15
N ASN A 222 19.45 1.22 -11.36
CA ASN A 222 19.28 2.50 -12.04
C ASN A 222 18.81 2.31 -13.48
N ARG A 223 19.45 1.40 -14.25
CA ARG A 223 19.04 1.06 -15.60
C ARG A 223 17.61 0.52 -15.66
N SER A 224 17.21 -0.31 -14.66
CA SER A 224 15.84 -0.79 -14.56
C SER A 224 14.84 0.35 -14.35
N VAL A 225 15.17 1.31 -13.49
CA VAL A 225 14.31 2.48 -13.26
C VAL A 225 14.23 3.37 -14.50
N GLU A 226 15.36 3.62 -15.19
CA GLU A 226 15.38 4.42 -16.43
C GLU A 226 14.57 3.76 -17.54
N ALA A 227 14.73 2.46 -17.76
CA ALA A 227 13.98 1.72 -18.76
C ALA A 227 12.46 1.72 -18.51
N LEU A 228 12.04 1.76 -17.22
CA LEU A 228 10.63 1.85 -16.83
C LEU A 228 10.05 3.27 -16.94
N LYS A 229 10.82 4.29 -17.31
CA LYS A 229 10.29 5.63 -17.59
C LYS A 229 9.69 5.78 -19.00
N GLU A 230 9.94 4.82 -19.89
CA GLU A 230 9.27 4.72 -21.16
C GLU A 230 7.77 4.52 -20.98
N GLU A 231 6.92 4.96 -21.91
CA GLU A 231 5.46 4.83 -21.82
C GLU A 231 4.99 3.36 -21.77
N SER A 232 5.73 2.48 -22.45
CA SER A 232 5.47 1.04 -22.43
C SER A 232 6.78 0.27 -22.43
N VAL A 233 6.75 -0.91 -21.83
CA VAL A 233 7.91 -1.81 -21.72
C VAL A 233 7.58 -3.17 -22.32
N ASN A 234 8.49 -3.65 -23.15
CA ASN A 234 8.56 -5.05 -23.56
C ASN A 234 9.67 -5.73 -22.77
N ILE A 235 9.35 -6.85 -22.12
CA ILE A 235 10.29 -7.57 -21.22
C ILE A 235 11.59 -7.98 -21.92
N ASN A 236 11.53 -8.38 -23.19
CA ASN A 236 12.73 -8.81 -23.90
C ASN A 236 13.70 -7.65 -24.12
N SER A 237 13.18 -6.55 -24.67
CA SER A 237 13.97 -5.33 -24.90
C SER A 237 14.47 -4.73 -23.60
N PHE A 238 13.64 -4.75 -22.56
CA PHE A 238 14.01 -4.32 -21.21
C PHE A 238 15.19 -5.12 -20.65
N ALA A 239 15.13 -6.46 -20.72
CA ALA A 239 16.19 -7.31 -20.21
C ALA A 239 17.52 -7.08 -20.94
N GLU A 240 17.49 -6.92 -22.26
CA GLU A 240 18.67 -6.61 -23.07
C GLU A 240 19.26 -5.23 -22.75
N GLN A 241 18.41 -4.23 -22.52
CA GLN A 241 18.84 -2.86 -22.16
C GLN A 241 19.46 -2.79 -20.77
N VAL A 242 18.93 -3.54 -19.80
CA VAL A 242 19.34 -3.48 -18.40
C VAL A 242 20.57 -4.35 -18.14
N PHE A 243 20.58 -5.61 -18.61
CA PHE A 243 21.57 -6.62 -18.21
C PHE A 243 22.69 -6.83 -19.22
N GLU A 244 22.55 -6.34 -20.47
CA GLU A 244 23.57 -6.27 -21.54
C GLU A 244 24.18 -7.62 -21.98
N THR A 245 24.40 -8.56 -21.07
CA THR A 245 25.01 -9.87 -21.42
C THR A 245 23.92 -10.92 -21.72
N PRO A 246 24.07 -11.73 -22.79
CA PRO A 246 23.07 -12.74 -23.12
C PRO A 246 22.79 -13.73 -21.99
N GLU A 247 23.80 -14.04 -21.18
CA GLU A 247 23.71 -14.95 -20.04
C GLU A 247 22.77 -14.38 -18.98
N LEU A 248 22.98 -13.13 -18.53
CA LEU A 248 22.13 -12.46 -17.54
C LEU A 248 20.72 -12.22 -18.06
N VAL A 249 20.57 -11.90 -19.35
CA VAL A 249 19.24 -11.78 -19.99
C VAL A 249 18.48 -13.11 -19.92
N SER A 250 19.15 -14.22 -20.18
CA SER A 250 18.55 -15.55 -20.09
C SER A 250 18.17 -15.91 -18.65
N GLU A 251 19.08 -15.65 -17.71
CA GLU A 251 18.85 -15.89 -16.27
C GLU A 251 17.69 -15.05 -15.74
N PHE A 252 17.60 -13.78 -16.12
CA PHE A 252 16.50 -12.91 -15.74
C PHE A 252 15.14 -13.42 -16.22
N LYS A 253 15.05 -13.87 -17.48
CA LYS A 253 13.81 -14.43 -18.04
C LYS A 253 13.39 -15.70 -17.29
N GLN A 254 14.33 -16.59 -17.01
CA GLN A 254 14.06 -17.79 -16.23
C GLN A 254 13.63 -17.45 -14.78
N TYR A 255 14.30 -16.46 -14.18
CA TYR A 255 13.95 -15.98 -12.86
C TYR A 255 12.54 -15.36 -12.81
N LYS A 256 12.12 -14.59 -13.84
CA LYS A 256 10.76 -14.06 -13.96
C LYS A 256 9.72 -15.17 -13.82
N GLU A 257 9.89 -16.28 -14.55
CA GLU A 257 8.95 -17.41 -14.52
C GLU A 257 8.82 -18.03 -13.11
N THR A 258 9.95 -18.19 -12.42
CA THR A 258 9.97 -18.72 -11.05
C THR A 258 9.33 -17.73 -10.07
N TYR A 259 9.69 -16.46 -10.18
CA TYR A 259 9.21 -15.38 -9.33
C TYR A 259 7.69 -15.19 -9.41
N GLN A 260 7.12 -15.29 -10.62
CA GLN A 260 5.68 -15.20 -10.84
C GLN A 260 4.94 -16.36 -10.16
N LYS A 261 5.45 -17.59 -10.30
CA LYS A 261 4.85 -18.77 -9.68
C LYS A 261 4.92 -18.74 -8.16
N GLU A 262 6.05 -18.35 -7.58
CA GLU A 262 6.23 -18.30 -6.12
C GLU A 262 5.37 -17.25 -5.43
N ARG A 263 5.01 -16.18 -6.14
CA ARG A 263 4.28 -15.02 -5.59
C ARG A 263 2.84 -14.93 -6.05
N ASP A 264 2.41 -15.86 -6.88
CA ASP A 264 1.07 -15.87 -7.49
C ASP A 264 0.72 -14.53 -8.15
N ILE A 265 1.66 -14.03 -8.96
CA ILE A 265 1.52 -12.78 -9.73
C ILE A 265 1.79 -13.03 -11.21
N GLU A 266 1.27 -12.13 -12.04
CA GLU A 266 1.48 -12.14 -13.47
C GLU A 266 2.09 -10.82 -13.95
N ILE A 267 3.19 -10.87 -14.67
CA ILE A 267 3.83 -9.74 -15.32
C ILE A 267 3.74 -9.95 -16.82
N ASP A 268 2.98 -9.12 -17.52
CA ASP A 268 2.77 -9.21 -18.95
C ASP A 268 4.07 -9.00 -19.72
N ASP A 269 4.21 -9.65 -20.86
CA ASP A 269 5.40 -9.48 -21.71
C ASP A 269 5.51 -8.08 -22.31
N THR A 270 4.38 -7.36 -22.41
CA THR A 270 4.34 -5.95 -22.80
C THR A 270 3.25 -5.26 -21.99
N PHE A 271 3.58 -4.16 -21.35
CA PHE A 271 2.64 -3.38 -20.53
C PHE A 271 2.97 -1.88 -20.56
N GLU A 272 1.94 -1.05 -20.30
CA GLU A 272 2.12 0.37 -20.07
C GLU A 272 2.69 0.62 -18.66
N THR A 273 3.59 1.59 -18.54
CA THR A 273 4.22 1.94 -17.27
C THR A 273 3.45 3.04 -16.54
N ALA A 274 3.62 3.10 -15.23
CA ALA A 274 3.08 4.16 -14.39
C ALA A 274 4.20 4.92 -13.66
N SER A 275 4.37 6.19 -13.97
CA SER A 275 5.39 7.05 -13.34
C SER A 275 5.20 7.20 -11.83
N THR A 276 3.97 7.13 -11.34
CA THR A 276 3.63 7.16 -9.91
C THR A 276 4.15 5.92 -9.17
N ALA A 277 4.09 4.74 -9.78
CA ALA A 277 4.67 3.51 -9.26
C ALA A 277 6.19 3.61 -9.10
N ILE A 278 6.85 4.20 -10.10
CA ILE A 278 8.31 4.42 -10.09
C ILE A 278 8.69 5.35 -8.94
N LYS A 279 8.02 6.50 -8.80
CA LYS A 279 8.28 7.48 -7.73
C LYS A 279 8.10 6.88 -6.34
N ARG A 280 7.05 6.09 -6.13
CA ARG A 280 6.75 5.45 -4.84
C ARG A 280 7.80 4.41 -4.44
N ARG A 281 8.37 3.67 -5.39
CA ARG A 281 9.37 2.61 -5.16
C ARG A 281 10.82 3.09 -5.26
N ALA A 282 11.10 4.19 -5.95
CA ALA A 282 12.44 4.75 -6.09
C ALA A 282 13.05 5.19 -4.73
N THR A 283 12.21 5.59 -3.78
CA THR A 283 12.60 5.78 -2.37
C THR A 283 12.88 4.41 -1.72
N GLY A 284 14.13 3.96 -1.79
CA GLY A 284 14.57 2.67 -1.20
C GLY A 284 15.08 1.65 -2.21
N THR A 285 15.33 2.08 -3.45
CA THR A 285 16.07 1.28 -4.44
C THR A 285 17.52 1.10 -4.01
N MET A 286 18.15 0.00 -4.46
CA MET A 286 19.53 -0.36 -4.15
C MET A 286 20.56 0.58 -4.83
N THR A 287 20.18 1.84 -5.08
CA THR A 287 21.02 2.88 -5.67
C THR A 287 21.94 3.55 -4.64
N THR A 288 21.71 3.27 -3.35
CA THR A 288 22.51 3.82 -2.27
C THR A 288 23.42 2.74 -1.67
N ILE A 289 24.72 3.01 -1.67
CA ILE A 289 25.71 2.18 -0.98
C ILE A 289 25.94 2.79 0.39
N LYS A 290 25.55 2.07 1.45
CA LYS A 290 25.82 2.45 2.82
C LYS A 290 27.16 1.88 3.26
N LEU A 291 28.05 2.76 3.69
CA LEU A 291 29.40 2.41 4.19
C LEU A 291 29.45 2.69 5.68
N ASP A 292 29.45 1.64 6.47
CA ASP A 292 29.43 1.69 7.94
C ASP A 292 28.33 2.62 8.47
N LYS A 293 28.70 3.52 9.41
CA LYS A 293 27.78 4.54 9.96
C LYS A 293 28.04 5.95 9.40
N ASN A 294 29.08 6.09 8.54
CA ASN A 294 29.65 7.40 8.24
C ASN A 294 29.32 7.92 6.84
N PHE A 295 29.09 7.02 5.86
CA PHE A 295 28.94 7.43 4.46
C PHE A 295 27.82 6.70 3.77
N ASP A 296 27.03 7.45 3.03
CA ASP A 296 26.06 6.95 2.04
C ASP A 296 26.46 7.49 0.65
N ILE A 297 26.70 6.60 -0.30
CA ILE A 297 26.99 6.94 -1.69
C ILE A 297 25.73 6.69 -2.50
N ASN A 298 25.12 7.73 -3.06
CA ASN A 298 23.98 7.63 -3.97
C ASN A 298 24.50 7.59 -5.41
N ILE A 299 24.19 6.50 -6.12
CA ILE A 299 24.60 6.28 -7.52
C ILE A 299 23.41 6.62 -8.42
N HIS A 300 23.58 7.60 -9.29
CA HIS A 300 22.57 8.03 -10.28
C HIS A 300 22.93 7.58 -11.71
N GLY A 301 23.94 6.77 -11.88
CA GLY A 301 24.51 6.32 -13.14
C GLY A 301 26.02 6.56 -13.18
N GLY A 302 26.66 6.20 -14.30
CA GLY A 302 28.10 6.46 -14.47
C GLY A 302 28.99 5.54 -13.63
N GLU A 303 28.72 4.24 -13.63
CA GLU A 303 29.52 3.20 -12.93
C GLU A 303 31.00 3.27 -13.24
N GLN A 304 31.35 3.70 -14.49
CA GLN A 304 32.74 3.90 -14.91
C GLN A 304 33.49 4.97 -14.11
N TYR A 305 32.75 5.82 -13.36
CA TYR A 305 33.33 6.88 -12.54
C TYR A 305 33.46 6.51 -11.04
N ILE A 306 33.16 5.24 -10.70
CA ILE A 306 33.30 4.73 -9.34
C ILE A 306 34.10 3.42 -9.34
N VAL A 307 35.19 3.37 -8.60
CA VAL A 307 36.05 2.19 -8.49
C VAL A 307 36.11 1.75 -7.04
N ARG A 308 35.90 0.47 -6.79
CA ARG A 308 36.12 -0.15 -5.47
C ARG A 308 37.50 -0.76 -5.42
N GLY A 309 38.22 -0.53 -4.35
CA GLY A 309 39.52 -1.13 -4.10
C GLY A 309 39.66 -1.57 -2.64
N TYR A 310 40.76 -2.23 -2.37
CA TYR A 310 41.21 -2.64 -1.01
C TYR A 310 42.57 -2.06 -0.76
N ASP A 311 42.75 -1.39 0.36
CA ASP A 311 44.01 -0.80 0.82
C ASP A 311 44.63 -1.79 1.85
N GLU A 312 45.73 -2.47 1.48
CA GLU A 312 46.38 -3.46 2.32
C GLU A 312 47.03 -2.84 3.56
N ASP A 313 47.56 -1.62 3.44
CA ASP A 313 48.23 -0.92 4.53
C ASP A 313 47.25 -0.52 5.63
N ARG A 314 46.04 -0.14 5.24
CA ARG A 314 44.95 0.22 6.17
C ARG A 314 44.04 -0.95 6.53
N GLY A 315 44.10 -2.04 5.77
CA GLY A 315 43.20 -3.17 5.94
C GLY A 315 41.73 -2.83 5.65
N MET A 316 41.46 -1.89 4.76
CA MET A 316 40.12 -1.32 4.51
C MET A 316 39.76 -1.30 3.03
N TYR A 317 38.49 -1.47 2.74
CA TYR A 317 37.98 -1.18 1.41
C TYR A 317 37.79 0.32 1.24
N TYR A 318 37.95 0.81 -0.01
CA TYR A 318 37.68 2.19 -0.39
C TYR A 318 36.87 2.27 -1.68
N TYR A 319 36.20 3.41 -1.89
CA TYR A 319 35.63 3.81 -3.16
C TYR A 319 36.36 5.07 -3.66
N GLN A 320 36.76 5.05 -4.91
CA GLN A 320 37.33 6.20 -5.62
C GLN A 320 36.29 6.72 -6.60
N LEU A 321 35.95 8.00 -6.48
CA LEU A 321 34.94 8.66 -7.29
C LEU A 321 35.63 9.65 -8.23
N PHE A 322 35.28 9.60 -9.52
CA PHE A 322 35.77 10.50 -10.54
C PHE A 322 34.65 11.43 -10.97
N PHE A 323 34.84 12.72 -10.91
CA PHE A 323 33.86 13.74 -11.26
C PHE A 323 34.49 14.88 -12.05
N LYS A 324 33.68 15.63 -12.82
CA LYS A 324 34.15 16.78 -13.63
C LYS A 324 34.06 18.10 -12.90
N GLU A 325 33.00 18.28 -12.10
CA GLU A 325 32.69 19.52 -11.40
C GLU A 325 32.13 19.24 -10.02
N GLU A 326 32.54 20.02 -9.04
CA GLU A 326 31.95 20.02 -7.70
C GLU A 326 30.97 21.19 -7.63
N LYS A 327 29.74 20.94 -7.11
CA LYS A 327 28.68 21.94 -7.01
C LYS A 327 28.39 22.28 -5.55
#